data_ae3f667cba89129cb67f5ec60b7ed077
#
_entry.id   ae3f667cba89129cb67f5ec60b7ed077
#
_cell.length_a   1.000
_cell.length_b   1.000
_cell.length_c   1.000
_cell.angle_alpha   90.00
_cell.angle_beta   90.00
_cell.angle_gamma   90.00
#
_symmetry.space_group_name_H-M   'P 1'
#
loop_
_entity.id
_entity.type
_entity.pdbx_description
1 polymer ?
#
loop_
_entity_poly.entity_id
_entity_poly.type
_entity_poly.pdbx_seq_one_letter_code
_entity_poly.pdbx_strand_id
1 'polypeptide(L)'
;MKTLYFSATGNNLYIAKKLGGELLSIPQLIKNNEYEIEDDVVGIVFPVFYANSPNIVREFLKKANIKADYIFTIASYGSNGDQNALRLMKKALNDRRMKVKYSNSVLMIDNYLPMFDIEKEKEIKKDLDIDGSIENIRRDIESRKEFIFKKKHFTNVPFIEKVLESTMT
;
A
#
# COMPACT_ATOMS: atom_id res chain seq x y z
N MET A 1 14.64 10.83 -1.73
CA MET A 1 13.51 9.92 -1.47
C MET A 1 13.41 8.92 -2.59
N LYS A 2 13.29 7.64 -2.27
CA LYS A 2 13.00 6.55 -3.21
C LYS A 2 11.62 5.96 -2.92
N THR A 3 10.80 5.76 -3.96
CA THR A 3 9.45 5.20 -3.84
C THR A 3 9.38 3.88 -4.61
N LEU A 4 9.44 2.78 -3.86
CA LEU A 4 9.23 1.43 -4.39
C LEU A 4 7.75 1.21 -4.63
N TYR A 5 7.39 0.65 -5.78
CA TYR A 5 5.98 0.37 -6.06
C TYR A 5 5.77 -0.95 -6.78
N PHE A 6 4.61 -1.55 -6.53
CA PHE A 6 4.03 -2.60 -7.36
C PHE A 6 2.66 -2.14 -7.85
N SER A 7 2.45 -2.17 -9.16
CA SER A 7 1.18 -1.77 -9.77
C SER A 7 0.82 -2.73 -10.91
N ALA A 8 -0.30 -3.43 -10.76
CA ALA A 8 -0.83 -4.30 -11.82
C ALA A 8 -1.66 -3.52 -12.86
N THR A 9 -2.41 -2.50 -12.41
CA THR A 9 -3.42 -1.80 -13.22
C THR A 9 -3.22 -0.27 -13.28
N GLY A 10 -2.12 0.24 -12.74
CA GLY A 10 -1.78 1.66 -12.79
C GLY A 10 -2.04 2.45 -11.51
N ASN A 11 -2.99 2.05 -10.64
CA ASN A 11 -3.35 2.80 -9.44
C ASN A 11 -2.16 3.13 -8.54
N ASN A 12 -1.31 2.14 -8.24
CA ASN A 12 -0.16 2.36 -7.37
C ASN A 12 0.97 3.15 -8.04
N LEU A 13 1.12 3.03 -9.36
CA LEU A 13 2.03 3.89 -10.11
C LEU A 13 1.55 5.35 -10.08
N TYR A 14 0.23 5.58 -10.17
CA TYR A 14 -0.34 6.91 -10.04
C TYR A 14 -0.04 7.50 -8.66
N ILE A 15 -0.31 6.75 -7.58
CA ILE A 15 0.00 7.18 -6.20
C ILE A 15 1.50 7.47 -6.07
N ALA A 16 2.37 6.56 -6.52
CA ALA A 16 3.81 6.73 -6.42
C ALA A 16 4.31 7.98 -7.15
N LYS A 17 3.77 8.27 -8.34
CA LYS A 17 4.08 9.51 -9.09
C LYS A 17 3.67 10.77 -8.34
N LYS A 18 2.51 10.76 -7.69
CA LYS A 18 2.02 11.90 -6.91
C LYS A 18 2.81 12.11 -5.62
N LEU A 19 3.27 11.04 -4.98
CA LEU A 19 4.13 11.13 -3.81
C LEU A 19 5.54 11.64 -4.17
N GLY A 20 6.02 11.33 -5.37
CA GLY A 20 7.29 11.81 -5.90
C GLY A 20 8.51 10.96 -5.50
N GLY A 21 9.71 11.54 -5.72
CA GLY A 21 10.99 10.88 -5.55
C GLY A 21 11.39 10.01 -6.74
N GLU A 22 12.47 9.27 -6.61
CA GLU A 22 12.90 8.27 -7.57
C GLU A 22 11.97 7.05 -7.52
N LEU A 23 11.31 6.73 -8.63
CA LEU A 23 10.34 5.66 -8.72
C LEU A 23 11.01 4.33 -9.07
N LEU A 24 10.91 3.34 -8.19
CA LEU A 24 11.51 2.03 -8.34
C LEU A 24 10.44 0.95 -8.45
N SER A 25 10.32 0.35 -9.63
CA SER A 25 9.39 -0.75 -9.89
C SER A 25 9.88 -2.03 -9.23
N ILE A 26 9.14 -2.58 -8.26
CA ILE A 26 9.51 -3.83 -7.57
C ILE A 26 9.74 -5.00 -8.57
N PRO A 27 8.88 -5.24 -9.59
CA PRO A 27 9.17 -6.25 -10.60
C PRO A 27 10.49 -6.01 -11.35
N GLN A 28 10.84 -4.75 -11.64
CA GLN A 28 12.07 -4.44 -12.34
C GLN A 28 13.30 -4.66 -11.44
N LEU A 29 13.22 -4.28 -10.17
CA LEU A 29 14.28 -4.54 -9.18
C LEU A 29 14.53 -6.04 -9.03
N ILE A 30 13.47 -6.86 -8.97
CA ILE A 30 13.58 -8.33 -8.93
C ILE A 30 14.29 -8.86 -10.19
N LYS A 31 13.88 -8.38 -11.36
CA LYS A 31 14.47 -8.79 -12.65
C LYS A 31 15.98 -8.48 -12.72
N ASN A 32 16.36 -7.34 -12.14
CA ASN A 32 17.76 -6.88 -12.13
C ASN A 32 18.58 -7.47 -10.96
N ASN A 33 17.96 -8.22 -10.03
CA ASN A 33 18.56 -8.66 -8.76
C ASN A 33 19.04 -7.50 -7.87
N GLU A 34 18.33 -6.37 -7.91
CA GLU A 34 18.61 -5.16 -7.14
C GLU A 34 17.81 -5.18 -5.82
N TYR A 35 18.47 -5.48 -4.71
CA TYR A 35 17.84 -5.61 -3.41
C TYR A 35 18.39 -4.65 -2.35
N GLU A 36 19.46 -3.91 -2.67
CA GLU A 36 20.04 -2.89 -1.78
C GLU A 36 19.40 -1.53 -2.09
N ILE A 37 18.65 -0.99 -1.15
CA ILE A 37 17.94 0.28 -1.27
C ILE A 37 18.40 1.21 -0.15
N GLU A 38 18.99 2.33 -0.51
CA GLU A 38 19.49 3.30 0.46
C GLU A 38 19.05 4.70 0.07
N ASP A 39 18.43 5.42 1.02
CA ASP A 39 18.01 6.81 0.90
C ASP A 39 17.54 7.30 2.28
N ASP A 40 17.50 8.61 2.53
CA ASP A 40 16.95 9.17 3.77
C ASP A 40 15.48 8.77 3.98
N VAL A 41 14.69 8.75 2.89
CA VAL A 41 13.28 8.45 2.89
C VAL A 41 12.98 7.36 1.87
N VAL A 42 12.41 6.24 2.31
CA VAL A 42 12.00 5.15 1.43
C VAL A 42 10.53 4.84 1.61
N GLY A 43 9.79 4.87 0.50
CA GLY A 43 8.38 4.51 0.44
C GLY A 43 8.13 3.15 -0.18
N ILE A 44 7.06 2.48 0.24
CA ILE A 44 6.57 1.24 -0.36
C ILE A 44 5.08 1.41 -0.66
N VAL A 45 4.72 1.41 -1.95
CA VAL A 45 3.35 1.58 -2.44
C VAL A 45 2.87 0.28 -3.09
N PHE A 46 1.76 -0.26 -2.60
CA PHE A 46 1.27 -1.58 -3.03
C PHE A 46 -0.25 -1.68 -3.00
N PRO A 47 -0.87 -2.54 -3.84
CA PRO A 47 -2.31 -2.79 -3.77
C PRO A 47 -2.64 -3.80 -2.67
N VAL A 48 -3.87 -3.72 -2.16
CA VAL A 48 -4.42 -4.75 -1.27
C VAL A 48 -5.00 -5.88 -2.12
N PHE A 49 -4.46 -7.09 -1.96
CA PHE A 49 -4.98 -8.32 -2.52
C PHE A 49 -5.37 -9.27 -1.38
N TYR A 50 -6.67 -9.59 -1.26
CA TYR A 50 -7.18 -10.48 -0.21
C TYR A 50 -6.72 -10.08 1.20
N ALA A 51 -6.93 -8.81 1.54
CA ALA A 51 -6.52 -8.20 2.81
C ALA A 51 -5.00 -8.30 3.13
N ASN A 52 -4.16 -8.47 2.12
CA ASN A 52 -2.70 -8.57 2.24
C ASN A 52 -2.01 -7.81 1.10
N SER A 53 -0.69 -7.66 1.18
CA SER A 53 0.11 -7.22 0.05
C SER A 53 0.32 -8.37 -0.96
N PRO A 54 0.51 -8.07 -2.26
CA PRO A 54 0.78 -9.09 -3.27
C PRO A 54 2.02 -9.94 -2.94
N ASN A 55 2.00 -11.21 -3.35
CA ASN A 55 3.11 -12.12 -3.05
C ASN A 55 4.46 -11.62 -3.57
N ILE A 56 4.48 -11.04 -4.78
CA ILE A 56 5.69 -10.46 -5.37
C ILE A 56 6.32 -9.39 -4.48
N VAL A 57 5.51 -8.55 -3.83
CA VAL A 57 5.99 -7.52 -2.89
C VAL A 57 6.59 -8.18 -1.65
N ARG A 58 5.91 -9.19 -1.09
CA ARG A 58 6.41 -9.92 0.08
C ARG A 58 7.74 -10.63 -0.19
N GLU A 59 7.83 -11.33 -1.34
CA GLU A 59 9.05 -12.05 -1.72
C GLU A 59 10.22 -11.09 -1.99
N PHE A 60 9.95 -9.93 -2.61
CA PHE A 60 10.95 -8.88 -2.75
C PHE A 60 11.46 -8.43 -1.37
N LEU A 61 10.54 -8.08 -0.47
CA LEU A 61 10.90 -7.56 0.85
C LEU A 61 11.61 -8.58 1.74
N LYS A 62 11.43 -9.87 1.52
CA LYS A 62 12.23 -10.91 2.21
C LYS A 62 13.73 -10.84 1.86
N LYS A 63 14.06 -10.35 0.67
CA LYS A 63 15.44 -10.24 0.18
C LYS A 63 16.01 -8.83 0.32
N ALA A 64 15.16 -7.82 0.16
CA ALA A 64 15.56 -6.42 0.13
C ALA A 64 16.20 -5.98 1.47
N ASN A 65 17.28 -5.23 1.38
CA ASN A 65 17.92 -4.53 2.48
C ASN A 65 17.68 -3.03 2.31
N ILE A 66 16.75 -2.48 3.12
CA ILE A 66 16.36 -1.07 3.02
C ILE A 66 17.00 -0.32 4.20
N LYS A 67 17.88 0.61 3.86
CA LYS A 67 18.51 1.54 4.81
C LYS A 67 17.89 2.91 4.62
N ALA A 68 17.11 3.36 5.59
CA ALA A 68 16.46 4.66 5.56
C ALA A 68 16.16 5.15 6.98
N ASP A 69 16.24 6.48 7.17
CA ASP A 69 15.85 7.11 8.43
C ASP A 69 14.34 7.16 8.60
N TYR A 70 13.61 7.24 7.47
CA TYR A 70 12.16 7.29 7.45
C TYR A 70 11.59 6.34 6.40
N ILE A 71 10.88 5.32 6.86
CA ILE A 71 10.18 4.35 6.00
C ILE A 71 8.68 4.57 6.10
N PHE A 72 8.03 4.72 4.94
CA PHE A 72 6.58 4.79 4.88
C PHE A 72 5.97 3.67 4.01
N THR A 73 4.72 3.30 4.29
CA THR A 73 3.97 2.31 3.53
C THR A 73 2.59 2.85 3.16
N ILE A 74 2.22 2.74 1.89
CA ILE A 74 0.91 3.16 1.38
C ILE A 74 0.25 2.00 0.69
N ALA A 75 -0.96 1.64 1.15
CA ALA A 75 -1.78 0.62 0.53
C ALA A 75 -2.91 1.25 -0.30
N SER A 76 -3.05 0.88 -1.58
CA SER A 76 -4.26 1.19 -2.33
C SER A 76 -5.29 0.07 -2.17
N TYR A 77 -6.56 0.43 -2.02
CA TYR A 77 -7.63 -0.54 -1.87
C TYR A 77 -8.91 -0.05 -2.56
N GLY A 78 -9.77 -0.99 -2.97
CA GLY A 78 -11.04 -0.67 -3.63
C GLY A 78 -12.23 -0.65 -2.67
N SER A 79 -12.23 -1.52 -1.65
CA SER A 79 -13.34 -1.66 -0.70
C SER A 79 -12.89 -1.81 0.76
N ASN A 80 -12.08 -2.81 1.08
CA ASN A 80 -11.64 -3.11 2.44
C ASN A 80 -10.29 -3.87 2.49
N GLY A 81 -9.87 -4.27 3.69
CA GLY A 81 -8.68 -5.11 3.90
C GLY A 81 -7.35 -4.36 3.98
N ASP A 82 -7.34 -3.05 3.74
CA ASP A 82 -6.16 -2.18 3.77
C ASP A 82 -5.40 -2.23 5.09
N GLN A 83 -6.13 -2.31 6.20
CA GLN A 83 -5.55 -2.30 7.55
C GLN A 83 -4.78 -3.55 7.89
N ASN A 84 -5.35 -4.72 7.52
CA ASN A 84 -4.65 -5.98 7.72
C ASN A 84 -3.40 -6.02 6.85
N ALA A 85 -3.50 -5.57 5.59
CA ALA A 85 -2.36 -5.47 4.68
C ALA A 85 -1.26 -4.56 5.24
N LEU A 86 -1.60 -3.36 5.74
CA LEU A 86 -0.66 -2.43 6.38
C LEU A 86 -0.04 -3.00 7.66
N ARG A 87 -0.85 -3.65 8.50
CA ARG A 87 -0.38 -4.30 9.73
C ARG A 87 0.64 -5.41 9.43
N LEU A 88 0.34 -6.26 8.45
CA LEU A 88 1.23 -7.35 8.04
C LEU A 88 2.51 -6.80 7.39
N MET A 89 2.39 -5.77 6.56
CA MET A 89 3.53 -5.09 5.94
C MET A 89 4.45 -4.48 6.99
N LYS A 90 3.90 -3.73 7.94
CA LYS A 90 4.65 -3.15 9.05
C LYS A 90 5.36 -4.22 9.87
N LYS A 91 4.66 -5.33 10.18
CA LYS A 91 5.27 -6.45 10.92
C LYS A 91 6.45 -7.02 10.15
N ALA A 92 6.27 -7.35 8.87
CA ALA A 92 7.31 -7.95 8.03
C ALA A 92 8.57 -7.07 7.92
N LEU A 93 8.40 -5.75 7.80
CA LEU A 93 9.51 -4.80 7.75
C LEU A 93 10.19 -4.65 9.12
N ASN A 94 9.41 -4.50 10.19
CA ASN A 94 9.96 -4.33 11.53
C ASN A 94 10.71 -5.56 12.04
N ASP A 95 10.24 -6.77 11.72
CA ASP A 95 10.90 -8.04 12.05
C ASP A 95 12.33 -8.11 11.44
N ARG A 96 12.56 -7.35 10.37
CA ARG A 96 13.84 -7.19 9.69
C ARG A 96 14.58 -5.90 10.07
N ARG A 97 14.20 -5.24 11.15
CA ARG A 97 14.77 -3.99 11.66
C ARG A 97 14.56 -2.77 10.73
N MET A 98 13.69 -2.87 9.74
CA MET A 98 13.28 -1.78 8.86
C MET A 98 12.07 -1.08 9.48
N LYS A 99 12.31 -0.10 10.35
CA LYS A 99 11.26 0.50 11.18
C LYS A 99 10.33 1.41 10.36
N VAL A 100 9.08 0.99 10.19
CA VAL A 100 8.05 1.80 9.55
C VAL A 100 7.60 2.93 10.47
N LYS A 101 7.73 4.17 9.99
CA LYS A 101 7.35 5.40 10.69
C LYS A 101 5.96 5.90 10.30
N TYR A 102 5.57 5.68 9.05
CA TYR A 102 4.28 6.12 8.54
C TYR A 102 3.59 4.99 7.77
N SER A 103 2.29 4.81 8.03
CA SER A 103 1.45 3.87 7.27
C SER A 103 0.10 4.51 7.03
N ASN A 104 -0.35 4.52 5.79
CA ASN A 104 -1.68 5.03 5.42
C ASN A 104 -2.23 4.26 4.21
N SER A 105 -3.50 4.48 3.89
CA SER A 105 -4.15 3.87 2.75
C SER A 105 -4.87 4.90 1.89
N VAL A 106 -5.03 4.57 0.60
CA VAL A 106 -5.76 5.38 -0.38
C VAL A 106 -6.88 4.53 -0.97
N LEU A 107 -8.12 4.98 -0.78
CA LEU A 107 -9.26 4.38 -1.46
C LEU A 107 -9.19 4.75 -2.94
N MET A 108 -9.21 3.74 -3.80
CA MET A 108 -9.16 3.88 -5.25
C MET A 108 -10.40 3.27 -5.90
N ILE A 109 -10.59 3.54 -7.18
CA ILE A 109 -11.56 2.81 -7.99
C ILE A 109 -11.13 1.35 -8.05
N ASP A 110 -12.04 0.44 -7.70
CA ASP A 110 -11.76 -0.99 -7.81
C ASP A 110 -11.73 -1.38 -9.28
N ASN A 111 -10.66 -2.04 -9.70
CA ASN A 111 -10.43 -2.42 -11.08
C ASN A 111 -10.14 -3.92 -11.25
N TYR A 112 -10.65 -4.73 -10.32
CA TYR A 112 -10.66 -6.18 -10.46
C TYR A 112 -11.83 -6.60 -11.37
N LEU A 113 -11.60 -6.52 -12.68
CA LEU A 113 -12.58 -6.73 -13.76
C LEU A 113 -13.46 -8.00 -13.63
N PRO A 114 -12.96 -9.14 -13.12
CA PRO A 114 -13.81 -10.33 -12.96
C PRO A 114 -14.98 -10.14 -11.97
N MET A 115 -14.91 -9.15 -11.08
CA MET A 115 -15.93 -8.91 -10.04
C MET A 115 -16.59 -7.53 -10.13
N PHE A 116 -15.94 -6.53 -10.72
CA PHE A 116 -16.40 -5.14 -10.69
C PHE A 116 -16.54 -4.57 -12.10
N ASP A 117 -17.64 -3.88 -12.33
CA ASP A 117 -17.87 -3.04 -13.49
C ASP A 117 -17.25 -1.67 -13.22
N ILE A 118 -16.23 -1.30 -14.03
CA ILE A 118 -15.48 -0.05 -13.83
C ILE A 118 -16.38 1.18 -13.91
N GLU A 119 -17.37 1.19 -14.80
CA GLU A 119 -18.24 2.36 -14.96
C GLU A 119 -19.15 2.53 -13.73
N LYS A 120 -19.66 1.42 -13.16
CA LYS A 120 -20.40 1.46 -11.88
C LYS A 120 -19.50 1.90 -10.72
N GLU A 121 -18.27 1.41 -10.67
CA GLU A 121 -17.31 1.82 -9.64
C GLU A 121 -16.97 3.31 -9.73
N LYS A 122 -16.79 3.85 -10.92
CA LYS A 122 -16.59 5.29 -11.15
C LYS A 122 -17.78 6.12 -10.67
N GLU A 123 -19.01 5.67 -10.98
CA GLU A 123 -20.23 6.39 -10.55
C GLU A 123 -20.40 6.36 -9.03
N ILE A 124 -20.17 5.20 -8.39
CA ILE A 124 -20.26 5.06 -6.92
C ILE A 124 -19.21 5.94 -6.21
N LYS A 125 -18.04 6.08 -6.82
CA LYS A 125 -16.89 6.80 -6.22
C LYS A 125 -16.63 8.15 -6.87
N LYS A 126 -17.61 8.72 -7.61
CA LYS A 126 -17.43 9.99 -8.34
C LYS A 126 -17.04 11.18 -7.47
N ASP A 127 -17.48 11.19 -6.21
CA ASP A 127 -17.20 12.25 -5.24
C ASP A 127 -15.93 11.98 -4.41
N LEU A 128 -15.18 10.92 -4.76
CA LEU A 128 -13.97 10.55 -4.03
C LEU A 128 -12.81 11.47 -4.40
N ASP A 129 -12.33 12.28 -3.46
CA ASP A 129 -11.15 13.12 -3.63
C ASP A 129 -9.87 12.31 -3.42
N ILE A 130 -9.49 11.55 -4.46
CA ILE A 130 -8.26 10.73 -4.47
C ILE A 130 -7.03 11.64 -4.41
N ASP A 131 -7.01 12.71 -5.20
CA ASP A 131 -5.86 13.63 -5.29
C ASP A 131 -5.63 14.36 -3.97
N GLY A 132 -6.68 14.88 -3.34
CA GLY A 132 -6.57 15.50 -2.02
C GLY A 132 -6.11 14.52 -0.94
N SER A 133 -6.57 13.26 -1.00
CA SER A 133 -6.11 12.21 -0.09
C SER A 133 -4.61 11.94 -0.25
N ILE A 134 -4.12 11.83 -1.48
CA ILE A 134 -2.69 11.61 -1.77
C ILE A 134 -1.86 12.84 -1.37
N GLU A 135 -2.36 14.05 -1.64
CA GLU A 135 -1.68 15.28 -1.29
C GLU A 135 -1.51 15.45 0.23
N ASN A 136 -2.53 15.09 1.02
CA ASN A 136 -2.43 15.08 2.48
C ASN A 136 -1.36 14.09 2.96
N ILE A 137 -1.32 12.88 2.37
CA ILE A 137 -0.29 11.88 2.65
C ILE A 137 1.10 12.42 2.28
N ARG A 138 1.24 13.07 1.12
CA ARG A 138 2.50 13.67 0.68
C ARG A 138 3.03 14.70 1.67
N ARG A 139 2.16 15.61 2.16
CA ARG A 139 2.54 16.61 3.19
C ARG A 139 2.96 15.95 4.50
N ASP A 140 2.24 14.91 4.93
CA ASP A 140 2.60 14.14 6.13
C ASP A 140 4.00 13.52 5.98
N ILE A 141 4.34 12.95 4.81
CA ILE A 141 5.64 12.36 4.52
C ILE A 141 6.74 13.44 4.48
N GLU A 142 6.49 14.56 3.80
CA GLU A 142 7.44 15.68 3.71
C GLU A 142 7.79 16.27 5.09
N SER A 143 6.80 16.32 5.98
CA SER A 143 7.00 16.74 7.37
C SER A 143 7.58 15.63 8.27
N ARG A 144 7.88 14.45 7.72
CA ARG A 144 8.32 13.25 8.46
C ARG A 144 7.42 12.88 9.64
N LYS A 145 6.12 13.08 9.49
CA LYS A 145 5.13 12.74 10.50
C LYS A 145 5.17 11.25 10.82
N GLU A 146 5.19 10.90 12.10
CA GLU A 146 5.02 9.51 12.52
C GLU A 146 3.53 9.22 12.70
N PHE A 147 3.00 8.35 11.85
CA PHE A 147 1.60 7.96 11.88
C PHE A 147 1.42 6.52 11.42
N ILE A 148 0.78 5.71 12.24
CA ILE A 148 0.40 4.34 11.88
C ILE A 148 -1.11 4.28 11.82
N PHE A 149 -1.63 4.09 10.63
CA PHE A 149 -3.05 3.97 10.38
C PHE A 149 -3.66 2.85 11.26
N LYS A 150 -4.63 3.24 12.09
CA LYS A 150 -5.40 2.31 12.93
C LYS A 150 -6.88 2.55 12.62
N LYS A 151 -7.63 1.50 12.30
CA LYS A 151 -9.09 1.61 12.15
C LYS A 151 -9.71 2.10 13.45
N LYS A 152 -10.65 3.03 13.34
CA LYS A 152 -11.74 3.10 14.31
C LYS A 152 -12.56 1.83 14.15
N HIS A 153 -12.75 1.03 15.21
CA HIS A 153 -13.64 -0.12 15.18
C HIS A 153 -15.01 0.32 14.67
N PHE A 154 -15.34 -0.04 13.45
CA PHE A 154 -16.71 -0.06 13.00
C PHE A 154 -17.31 -1.37 13.51
N THR A 155 -18.24 -1.30 14.44
CA THR A 155 -18.94 -2.45 15.03
C THR A 155 -19.96 -3.09 14.11
N ASN A 156 -19.98 -2.75 12.81
CA ASN A 156 -20.83 -3.36 11.80
C ASN A 156 -19.98 -3.91 10.66
N VAL A 157 -19.52 -5.14 10.81
CA VAL A 157 -18.89 -5.92 9.75
C VAL A 157 -19.99 -6.55 8.90
N PRO A 158 -20.10 -6.28 7.58
CA PRO A 158 -21.01 -7.02 6.73
C PRO A 158 -20.65 -8.51 6.71
N PHE A 159 -21.67 -9.35 6.58
CA PHE A 159 -21.66 -10.81 6.62
C PHE A 159 -20.53 -11.52 5.82
N ILE A 160 -19.93 -10.87 4.85
CA ILE A 160 -18.88 -11.40 3.96
C ILE A 160 -17.55 -11.68 4.68
N GLU A 161 -17.16 -10.89 5.69
CA GLU A 161 -15.92 -11.16 6.45
C GLU A 161 -16.01 -12.43 7.31
N LYS A 162 -17.21 -12.76 7.83
CA LYS A 162 -17.44 -13.98 8.60
C LYS A 162 -17.27 -15.27 7.77
N VAL A 163 -17.54 -15.20 6.47
CA VAL A 163 -17.41 -16.35 5.57
C VAL A 163 -15.95 -16.61 5.21
N LEU A 164 -15.13 -15.56 5.09
CA LEU A 164 -13.70 -15.70 4.78
C LEU A 164 -12.87 -16.20 5.96
N GLU A 165 -13.24 -15.85 7.19
CA GLU A 165 -12.57 -16.38 8.40
C GLU A 165 -12.87 -17.86 8.62
N SER A 166 -14.03 -18.36 8.23
CA SER A 166 -14.41 -19.77 8.39
C SER A 166 -13.79 -20.72 7.36
N THR A 167 -13.19 -20.22 6.30
CA THR A 167 -12.55 -21.02 5.23
C THR A 167 -11.02 -21.08 5.33
N MET A 168 -10.43 -20.45 6.35
CA MET A 168 -8.98 -20.41 6.57
C MET A 168 -8.52 -21.10 7.89
N THR A 169 -9.38 -21.99 8.43
CA THR A 169 -9.01 -22.94 9.52
C THR A 169 -8.83 -24.37 8.95
#